data_d43ae64fb63d6b9fe1f404e26f21277e
#
_entry.id   d43ae64fb63d6b9fe1f404e26f21277e
#
_cell.length_a   1.000
_cell.length_b   1.000
_cell.length_c   1.000
_cell.angle_alpha   90.00
_cell.angle_beta   90.00
_cell.angle_gamma   90.00
#
_symmetry.space_group_name_H-M   'P 1'
#
loop_
_entity.id
_entity.type
_entity.pdbx_description
1 polymer ?
#
loop_
_entity_poly.entity_id
_entity_poly.type
_entity_poly.pdbx_seq_one_letter_code
_entity_poly.pdbx_strand_id
1 'polypeptide(L)'
;AGSSAEAVRLVRENTYDLVLLDISLPDKNGIETLKQIKRDKPALPVIMLSMHAEDEFGVRALKAGASGYVHKKSAHEQLVVAIRQVMSGRRYISPDLAEELARSVGESSEKRPHELLSDREFDTLRMLAGGKSLTEIAESLSISPKTVSVYRARLLEKMKLKNNAEIAHYAFKNGLID
;
A
#
# COMPACT_ATOMS: atom_id res chain seq x y z
N ALA A 1 -6.84 -7.50 15.57
CA ALA A 1 -6.72 -8.53 14.52
C ALA A 1 -5.27 -8.73 14.15
N GLY A 2 -4.82 -9.97 14.11
CA GLY A 2 -3.45 -10.33 13.73
C GLY A 2 -3.31 -10.65 12.23
N SER A 3 -4.41 -10.69 11.48
CA SER A 3 -4.43 -11.02 10.05
C SER A 3 -5.53 -10.28 9.29
N SER A 4 -5.42 -10.24 7.97
CA SER A 4 -6.44 -9.71 7.07
C SER A 4 -7.77 -10.47 7.21
N ALA A 5 -7.71 -11.80 7.22
CA ALA A 5 -8.90 -12.64 7.34
C ALA A 5 -9.67 -12.34 8.64
N GLU A 6 -8.95 -12.23 9.76
CA GLU A 6 -9.53 -11.86 11.04
C GLU A 6 -10.09 -10.44 11.05
N ALA A 7 -9.36 -9.46 10.49
CA ALA A 7 -9.82 -8.07 10.40
C ALA A 7 -11.14 -7.96 9.63
N VAL A 8 -11.24 -8.62 8.48
CA VAL A 8 -12.48 -8.63 7.67
C VAL A 8 -13.63 -9.31 8.42
N ARG A 9 -13.37 -10.43 9.09
CA ARG A 9 -14.39 -11.12 9.90
C ARG A 9 -14.91 -10.21 11.00
N LEU A 10 -14.02 -9.59 11.79
CA LEU A 10 -14.40 -8.69 12.89
C LEU A 10 -15.21 -7.49 12.40
N VAL A 11 -14.84 -6.90 11.26
CA VAL A 11 -15.58 -5.77 10.65
C VAL A 11 -16.97 -6.19 10.21
N ARG A 12 -17.18 -7.43 9.76
CA ARG A 12 -18.51 -7.95 9.39
C ARG A 12 -19.39 -8.20 10.62
N GLU A 13 -18.81 -8.80 11.65
CA GLU A 13 -19.53 -9.24 12.85
C GLU A 13 -19.83 -8.10 13.84
N ASN A 14 -19.08 -7.01 13.79
CA ASN A 14 -19.18 -5.93 14.75
C ASN A 14 -19.38 -4.56 14.08
N THR A 15 -19.75 -3.57 14.88
CA THR A 15 -19.83 -2.16 14.46
C THR A 15 -18.62 -1.41 15.02
N TYR A 16 -17.95 -0.69 14.13
CA TYR A 16 -16.81 0.18 14.48
C TYR A 16 -17.04 1.56 13.88
N ASP A 17 -16.59 2.59 14.58
CA ASP A 17 -16.64 3.96 14.10
C ASP A 17 -15.46 4.27 13.17
N LEU A 18 -14.33 3.55 13.35
CA LEU A 18 -13.11 3.70 12.58
C LEU A 18 -12.28 2.43 12.67
N VAL A 19 -11.51 2.14 11.62
CA VAL A 19 -10.52 1.05 11.58
C VAL A 19 -9.14 1.64 11.35
N LEU A 20 -8.17 1.19 12.16
CA LEU A 20 -6.74 1.37 11.92
C LEU A 20 -6.22 0.08 11.27
N LEU A 21 -5.68 0.17 10.06
CA LEU A 21 -5.30 -0.98 9.27
C LEU A 21 -3.83 -0.89 8.86
N ASP A 22 -3.05 -1.88 9.25
CA ASP A 22 -1.66 -2.01 8.80
C ASP A 22 -1.61 -2.44 7.32
N ILE A 23 -0.67 -1.87 6.57
CA ILE A 23 -0.37 -2.34 5.21
C ILE A 23 0.32 -3.71 5.25
N SER A 24 1.21 -3.92 6.21
CA SER A 24 2.02 -5.15 6.32
C SER A 24 1.32 -6.20 7.18
N LEU A 25 0.30 -6.86 6.64
CA LEU A 25 -0.34 -8.00 7.29
C LEU A 25 0.29 -9.32 6.84
N PRO A 26 0.33 -10.35 7.72
CA PRO A 26 1.04 -11.60 7.44
C PRO A 26 0.42 -12.42 6.30
N ASP A 27 -0.88 -12.34 6.09
CA ASP A 27 -1.63 -13.14 5.12
C ASP A 27 -1.96 -12.40 3.82
N LYS A 28 -2.13 -11.06 3.88
CA LYS A 28 -2.44 -10.22 2.71
C LYS A 28 -1.86 -8.82 2.84
N ASN A 29 -1.72 -8.13 1.69
CA ASN A 29 -1.47 -6.69 1.69
C ASN A 29 -2.68 -5.94 2.28
N GLY A 30 -2.41 -4.96 3.17
CA GLY A 30 -3.45 -4.17 3.83
C GLY A 30 -4.32 -3.37 2.84
N ILE A 31 -3.81 -2.99 1.67
CA ILE A 31 -4.61 -2.32 0.63
C ILE A 31 -5.66 -3.27 0.04
N GLU A 32 -5.34 -4.54 -0.14
CA GLU A 32 -6.33 -5.55 -0.55
C GLU A 32 -7.39 -5.78 0.53
N THR A 33 -6.97 -5.77 1.80
CA THR A 33 -7.87 -5.85 2.96
C THR A 33 -8.77 -4.62 3.02
N LEU A 34 -8.24 -3.42 2.82
CA LEU A 34 -9.00 -2.17 2.72
C LEU A 34 -10.08 -2.27 1.63
N LYS A 35 -9.72 -2.71 0.42
CA LYS A 35 -10.66 -2.88 -0.69
C LYS A 35 -11.80 -3.84 -0.32
N GLN A 36 -11.51 -4.90 0.44
CA GLN A 36 -12.52 -5.83 0.92
C GLN A 36 -13.43 -5.21 1.99
N ILE A 37 -12.86 -4.51 2.98
CA ILE A 37 -13.62 -3.78 4.00
C ILE A 37 -14.54 -2.74 3.36
N LYS A 38 -14.03 -1.99 2.38
CA LYS A 38 -14.82 -0.96 1.68
C LYS A 38 -15.93 -1.51 0.80
N ARG A 39 -15.80 -2.74 0.29
CA ARG A 39 -16.91 -3.44 -0.38
C ARG A 39 -18.03 -3.85 0.59
N ASP A 40 -17.63 -4.35 1.77
CA ASP A 40 -18.58 -4.85 2.77
C ASP A 40 -19.24 -3.69 3.57
N LYS A 41 -18.47 -2.66 3.89
CA LYS A 41 -18.91 -1.46 4.65
C LYS A 41 -18.34 -0.17 4.03
N PRO A 42 -18.95 0.36 2.96
CA PRO A 42 -18.40 1.51 2.21
C PRO A 42 -18.24 2.77 3.06
N ALA A 43 -19.14 3.00 4.02
CA ALA A 43 -19.13 4.18 4.88
C ALA A 43 -18.13 4.11 6.03
N LEU A 44 -17.62 2.92 6.39
CA LEU A 44 -16.70 2.74 7.51
C LEU A 44 -15.37 3.44 7.23
N PRO A 45 -14.96 4.43 8.05
CA PRO A 45 -13.67 5.09 7.87
C PRO A 45 -12.50 4.13 8.16
N VAL A 46 -11.46 4.17 7.31
CA VAL A 46 -10.25 3.38 7.50
C VAL A 46 -9.03 4.28 7.36
N ILE A 47 -8.18 4.30 8.39
CA ILE A 47 -6.86 4.93 8.35
C ILE A 47 -5.82 3.81 8.16
N MET A 48 -5.00 3.96 7.13
CA MET A 48 -3.89 3.04 6.88
C MET A 48 -2.68 3.43 7.74
N LEU A 49 -2.03 2.42 8.32
CA LEU A 49 -0.75 2.56 9.02
C LEU A 49 0.34 1.85 8.24
N SER A 50 1.50 2.48 8.08
CA SER A 50 2.59 1.90 7.31
C SER A 50 3.97 2.28 7.84
N MET A 51 4.95 1.40 7.67
CA MET A 51 6.37 1.72 7.80
C MET A 51 6.96 2.31 6.50
N HIS A 52 6.20 2.25 5.41
CA HIS A 52 6.61 2.85 4.13
C HIS A 52 6.28 4.33 4.13
N ALA A 53 7.11 5.14 3.47
CA ALA A 53 6.88 6.57 3.29
C ALA A 53 5.52 6.85 2.62
N GLU A 54 5.06 8.09 2.73
CA GLU A 54 3.78 8.56 2.18
C GLU A 54 3.88 8.82 0.67
N ASP A 55 4.47 7.86 -0.02
CA ASP A 55 4.70 7.85 -1.46
C ASP A 55 3.54 7.16 -2.20
N GLU A 56 3.88 6.39 -3.19
CA GLU A 56 2.96 5.61 -4.01
C GLU A 56 2.00 4.72 -3.20
N PHE A 57 2.38 4.21 -2.00
CA PHE A 57 1.46 3.45 -1.14
C PHE A 57 0.33 4.33 -0.58
N GLY A 58 0.64 5.57 -0.18
CA GLY A 58 -0.36 6.53 0.27
C GLY A 58 -1.37 6.83 -0.84
N VAL A 59 -0.88 7.11 -2.04
CA VAL A 59 -1.73 7.35 -3.23
C VAL A 59 -2.61 6.14 -3.53
N ARG A 60 -2.04 4.92 -3.54
CA ARG A 60 -2.79 3.67 -3.76
C ARG A 60 -3.85 3.43 -2.69
N ALA A 61 -3.53 3.68 -1.43
CA ALA A 61 -4.47 3.55 -0.31
C ALA A 61 -5.64 4.52 -0.44
N LEU A 62 -5.38 5.79 -0.75
CA LEU A 62 -6.44 6.79 -0.96
C LEU A 62 -7.31 6.48 -2.17
N LYS A 63 -6.73 6.02 -3.28
CA LYS A 63 -7.46 5.52 -4.47
C LYS A 63 -8.31 4.29 -4.14
N ALA A 64 -7.87 3.44 -3.20
CA ALA A 64 -8.62 2.27 -2.72
C ALA A 64 -9.71 2.61 -1.68
N GLY A 65 -9.84 3.88 -1.30
CA GLY A 65 -10.90 4.37 -0.42
C GLY A 65 -10.49 4.58 1.03
N ALA A 66 -9.19 4.66 1.36
CA ALA A 66 -8.74 5.06 2.69
C ALA A 66 -9.23 6.46 3.04
N SER A 67 -9.56 6.65 4.31
CA SER A 67 -9.91 7.96 4.88
C SER A 67 -8.69 8.73 5.35
N GLY A 68 -7.55 8.05 5.50
CA GLY A 68 -6.27 8.65 5.85
C GLY A 68 -5.13 7.65 5.73
N TYR A 69 -3.92 8.18 5.72
CA TYR A 69 -2.67 7.42 5.73
C TYR A 69 -1.73 8.05 6.74
N VAL A 70 -1.13 7.24 7.60
CA VAL A 70 -0.21 7.69 8.65
C VAL A 70 1.03 6.80 8.64
N HIS A 71 2.19 7.43 8.58
CA HIS A 71 3.46 6.73 8.71
C HIS A 71 3.72 6.33 10.17
N LYS A 72 4.07 5.07 10.43
CA LYS A 72 4.21 4.54 11.79
C LYS A 72 5.28 5.26 12.64
N LYS A 73 6.33 5.81 12.04
CA LYS A 73 7.34 6.59 12.78
C LYS A 73 6.79 7.88 13.39
N SER A 74 5.82 8.51 12.74
CA SER A 74 5.16 9.74 13.21
C SER A 74 3.78 9.48 13.83
N ALA A 75 3.37 8.22 13.96
CA ALA A 75 2.02 7.86 14.37
C ALA A 75 1.64 8.42 15.75
N HIS A 76 2.56 8.46 16.73
CA HIS A 76 2.26 8.97 18.08
C HIS A 76 1.93 10.47 18.10
N GLU A 77 2.41 11.25 17.14
CA GLU A 77 2.10 12.67 17.00
C GLU A 77 0.88 12.91 16.10
N GLN A 78 0.79 12.18 15.02
CA GLN A 78 -0.18 12.42 13.95
C GLN A 78 -1.48 11.61 14.08
N LEU A 79 -1.44 10.43 14.72
CA LEU A 79 -2.58 9.51 14.74
C LEU A 79 -3.82 10.10 15.38
N VAL A 80 -3.68 10.80 16.51
CA VAL A 80 -4.81 11.41 17.20
C VAL A 80 -5.44 12.52 16.35
N VAL A 81 -4.61 13.30 15.67
CA VAL A 81 -5.06 14.35 14.74
C VAL A 81 -5.81 13.73 13.58
N ALA A 82 -5.23 12.68 12.97
CA ALA A 82 -5.83 11.94 11.86
C ALA A 82 -7.19 11.35 12.24
N ILE A 83 -7.28 10.69 13.42
CA ILE A 83 -8.54 10.13 13.93
C ILE A 83 -9.60 11.22 14.08
N ARG A 84 -9.29 12.33 14.76
CA ARG A 84 -10.23 13.44 14.97
C ARG A 84 -10.72 14.02 13.65
N GLN A 85 -9.81 14.21 12.69
CA GLN A 85 -10.15 14.74 11.38
C GLN A 85 -11.05 13.78 10.61
N VAL A 86 -10.75 12.49 10.60
CA VAL A 86 -11.53 11.47 9.93
C VAL A 86 -12.90 11.29 10.56
N MET A 87 -12.99 11.32 11.90
CA MET A 87 -14.26 11.25 12.62
C MET A 87 -15.15 12.49 12.41
N SER A 88 -14.57 13.63 12.00
CA SER A 88 -15.33 14.81 11.55
C SER A 88 -15.81 14.73 10.07
N GLY A 89 -15.64 13.58 9.42
CA GLY A 89 -16.03 13.35 8.02
C GLY A 89 -15.02 13.83 6.98
N ARG A 90 -13.85 14.34 7.38
CA ARG A 90 -12.80 14.81 6.48
C ARG A 90 -11.74 13.73 6.27
N ARG A 91 -11.06 13.75 5.12
CA ARG A 91 -9.89 12.87 4.92
C ARG A 91 -8.67 13.47 5.60
N TYR A 92 -7.83 12.61 6.18
CA TYR A 92 -6.51 13.00 6.66
C TYR A 92 -5.47 12.72 5.56
N ILE A 93 -4.86 13.77 5.06
CA ILE A 93 -3.81 13.73 4.03
C ILE A 93 -2.68 14.61 4.55
N SER A 94 -1.48 14.05 4.69
CA SER A 94 -0.29 14.82 5.06
C SER A 94 0.15 15.74 3.92
N PRO A 95 0.95 16.77 4.16
CA PRO A 95 1.50 17.62 3.12
C PRO A 95 2.27 16.84 2.05
N ASP A 96 3.12 15.89 2.46
CA ASP A 96 3.92 15.06 1.55
C ASP A 96 3.04 14.20 0.63
N LEU A 97 2.00 13.60 1.19
CA LEU A 97 1.03 12.83 0.40
C LEU A 97 0.19 13.72 -0.52
N ALA A 98 -0.10 14.95 -0.11
CA ALA A 98 -0.81 15.91 -0.95
C ALA A 98 0.03 16.32 -2.17
N GLU A 99 1.34 16.52 -2.01
CA GLU A 99 2.25 16.80 -3.12
C GLU A 99 2.34 15.62 -4.09
N GLU A 100 2.40 14.39 -3.57
CA GLU A 100 2.43 13.18 -4.42
C GLU A 100 1.13 13.00 -5.20
N LEU A 101 0.00 13.26 -4.56
CA LEU A 101 -1.31 13.29 -5.23
C LEU A 101 -1.36 14.33 -6.33
N ALA A 102 -0.88 15.56 -6.07
CA ALA A 102 -0.83 16.62 -7.05
C ALA A 102 0.06 16.25 -8.26
N ARG A 103 1.22 15.63 -8.01
CA ARG A 103 2.07 15.07 -9.08
C ARG A 103 1.33 14.01 -9.90
N SER A 104 0.65 13.08 -9.23
CA SER A 104 -0.10 12.00 -9.89
C SER A 104 -1.27 12.51 -10.76
N VAL A 105 -1.78 13.69 -10.50
CA VAL A 105 -2.83 14.36 -11.31
C VAL A 105 -2.24 15.18 -12.45
N GLY A 106 -1.09 15.85 -12.23
CA GLY A 106 -0.46 16.72 -13.22
C GLY A 106 0.23 15.96 -14.36
N GLU A 107 0.68 14.75 -14.13
CA GLU A 107 1.32 13.86 -15.14
C GLU A 107 0.28 13.07 -15.97
N SER A 108 -0.90 13.61 -16.13
CA SER A 108 -2.00 12.96 -16.83
C SER A 108 -1.79 12.90 -18.35
N SER A 109 -1.34 11.75 -18.86
CA SER A 109 -1.98 10.98 -19.94
C SER A 109 -1.39 9.59 -20.11
N GLU A 110 -0.22 9.28 -19.62
CA GLU A 110 0.28 7.90 -19.60
C GLU A 110 0.56 7.46 -18.15
N LYS A 111 -0.24 6.50 -17.65
CA LYS A 111 0.02 5.87 -16.35
C LYS A 111 1.46 5.39 -16.31
N ARG A 112 2.21 5.78 -15.27
CA ARG A 112 3.57 5.25 -15.07
C ARG A 112 3.52 3.72 -15.02
N PRO A 113 4.48 2.99 -15.62
CA PRO A 113 4.44 1.53 -15.69
C PRO A 113 4.16 0.84 -14.35
N HIS A 114 4.71 1.35 -13.24
CA HIS A 114 4.49 0.79 -11.91
C HIS A 114 3.06 1.01 -11.37
N GLU A 115 2.29 1.96 -11.90
CA GLU A 115 0.89 2.16 -11.53
C GLU A 115 -0.02 1.04 -12.09
N LEU A 116 0.44 0.30 -13.09
CA LEU A 116 -0.26 -0.86 -13.66
C LEU A 116 -0.10 -2.12 -12.82
N LEU A 117 0.81 -2.10 -11.85
CA LEU A 117 1.09 -3.24 -11.00
C LEU A 117 -0.01 -3.40 -9.95
N SER A 118 -0.39 -4.65 -9.69
CA SER A 118 -1.15 -4.97 -8.47
C SER A 118 -0.35 -4.66 -7.23
N ASP A 119 -1.01 -4.55 -6.08
CA ASP A 119 -0.34 -4.21 -4.82
C ASP A 119 0.77 -5.22 -4.47
N ARG A 120 0.57 -6.53 -4.75
CA ARG A 120 1.58 -7.59 -4.54
C ARG A 120 2.74 -7.54 -5.53
N GLU A 121 2.48 -7.20 -6.78
CA GLU A 121 3.53 -6.98 -7.78
C GLU A 121 4.35 -5.73 -7.43
N PHE A 122 3.72 -4.69 -6.90
CA PHE A 122 4.39 -3.48 -6.45
C PHE A 122 5.25 -3.72 -5.20
N ASP A 123 4.73 -4.46 -4.19
CA ASP A 123 5.52 -4.90 -3.04
C ASP A 123 6.77 -5.67 -3.50
N THR A 124 6.58 -6.61 -4.44
CA THR A 124 7.67 -7.43 -4.99
C THR A 124 8.69 -6.56 -5.72
N LEU A 125 8.25 -5.57 -6.51
CA LEU A 125 9.14 -4.62 -7.20
C LEU A 125 10.04 -3.90 -6.19
N ARG A 126 9.47 -3.29 -5.15
CA ARG A 126 10.25 -2.53 -4.16
C ARG A 126 11.26 -3.41 -3.41
N MET A 127 10.87 -4.62 -3.02
CA MET A 127 11.74 -5.54 -2.32
C MET A 127 12.88 -6.04 -3.22
N LEU A 128 12.62 -6.34 -4.49
CA LEU A 128 13.65 -6.70 -5.48
C LEU A 128 14.60 -5.53 -5.73
N ALA A 129 14.07 -4.33 -5.88
CA ALA A 129 14.86 -3.13 -6.07
C ALA A 129 15.75 -2.82 -4.87
N GLY A 130 15.27 -3.10 -3.65
CA GLY A 130 16.05 -3.04 -2.40
C GLY A 130 17.03 -4.20 -2.20
N GLY A 131 17.21 -5.08 -3.20
CA GLY A 131 18.22 -6.15 -3.18
C GLY A 131 17.81 -7.44 -2.47
N LYS A 132 16.54 -7.58 -2.05
CA LYS A 132 16.07 -8.83 -1.42
C LYS A 132 16.01 -9.97 -2.44
N SER A 133 16.40 -11.15 -2.00
CA SER A 133 16.23 -12.41 -2.73
C SER A 133 14.75 -12.84 -2.76
N LEU A 134 14.40 -13.73 -3.70
CA LEU A 134 13.03 -14.28 -3.78
C LEU A 134 12.61 -15.01 -2.51
N THR A 135 13.55 -15.63 -1.80
CA THR A 135 13.30 -16.33 -0.54
C THR A 135 12.96 -15.33 0.58
N GLU A 136 13.78 -14.27 0.74
CA GLU A 136 13.52 -13.23 1.74
C GLU A 136 12.21 -12.47 1.48
N ILE A 137 11.86 -12.26 0.20
CA ILE A 137 10.56 -11.68 -0.17
C ILE A 137 9.43 -12.63 0.20
N ALA A 138 9.58 -13.92 -0.08
CA ALA A 138 8.58 -14.94 0.25
C ALA A 138 8.31 -14.99 1.76
N GLU A 139 9.34 -14.97 2.57
CA GLU A 139 9.24 -14.89 4.03
C GLU A 139 8.56 -13.59 4.48
N SER A 140 9.01 -12.45 3.93
CA SER A 140 8.43 -11.13 4.27
C SER A 140 6.95 -11.02 3.93
N LEU A 141 6.50 -11.68 2.86
CA LEU A 141 5.10 -11.66 2.39
C LEU A 141 4.28 -12.86 2.86
N SER A 142 4.88 -13.80 3.61
CA SER A 142 4.27 -15.06 4.07
C SER A 142 3.66 -15.89 2.92
N ILE A 143 4.40 -16.02 1.81
CA ILE A 143 4.03 -16.79 0.62
C ILE A 143 5.17 -17.69 0.16
N SER A 144 4.94 -18.54 -0.84
CA SER A 144 6.01 -19.39 -1.38
C SER A 144 6.95 -18.61 -2.31
N PRO A 145 8.26 -18.99 -2.38
CA PRO A 145 9.18 -18.42 -3.38
C PRO A 145 8.69 -18.58 -4.82
N LYS A 146 7.96 -19.65 -5.11
CA LYS A 146 7.31 -19.88 -6.41
C LYS A 146 6.28 -18.79 -6.72
N THR A 147 5.50 -18.38 -5.73
CA THR A 147 4.51 -17.29 -5.87
C THR A 147 5.21 -15.96 -6.13
N VAL A 148 6.30 -15.67 -5.43
CA VAL A 148 7.12 -14.46 -5.67
C VAL A 148 7.69 -14.48 -7.09
N SER A 149 8.16 -15.62 -7.58
CA SER A 149 8.62 -15.77 -8.96
C SER A 149 7.55 -15.42 -9.99
N VAL A 150 6.28 -15.79 -9.72
CA VAL A 150 5.14 -15.43 -10.58
C VAL A 150 4.91 -13.91 -10.57
N TYR A 151 4.95 -13.27 -9.40
CA TYR A 151 4.81 -11.82 -9.30
C TYR A 151 5.96 -11.10 -10.01
N ARG A 152 7.20 -11.58 -9.84
CA ARG A 152 8.37 -11.07 -10.57
C ARG A 152 8.20 -11.17 -12.08
N ALA A 153 7.75 -12.30 -12.60
CA ALA A 153 7.53 -12.48 -14.03
C ALA A 153 6.48 -11.50 -14.57
N ARG A 154 5.36 -11.37 -13.87
CA ARG A 154 4.27 -10.45 -14.26
C ARG A 154 4.69 -8.98 -14.21
N LEU A 155 5.44 -8.57 -13.18
CA LEU A 155 5.92 -7.18 -13.10
C LEU A 155 6.90 -6.86 -14.23
N LEU A 156 7.83 -7.78 -14.56
CA LEU A 156 8.76 -7.60 -15.67
C LEU A 156 8.01 -7.44 -17.01
N GLU A 157 7.00 -8.28 -17.24
CA GLU A 157 6.15 -8.21 -18.43
C GLU A 157 5.39 -6.88 -18.51
N LYS A 158 4.65 -6.50 -17.44
CA LYS A 158 3.85 -5.28 -17.40
C LYS A 158 4.69 -4.01 -17.56
N MET A 159 5.88 -4.00 -16.95
CA MET A 159 6.79 -2.86 -17.00
C MET A 159 7.73 -2.89 -18.20
N LYS A 160 7.71 -3.95 -19.00
CA LYS A 160 8.61 -4.18 -20.15
C LYS A 160 10.09 -4.13 -19.73
N LEU A 161 10.41 -4.66 -18.55
CA LEU A 161 11.76 -4.77 -18.01
C LEU A 161 12.28 -6.21 -18.19
N LYS A 162 13.61 -6.37 -18.29
CA LYS A 162 14.25 -7.66 -18.62
C LYS A 162 14.82 -8.40 -17.39
N ASN A 163 15.25 -7.67 -16.38
CA ASN A 163 15.98 -8.24 -15.24
C ASN A 163 15.88 -7.37 -13.97
N ASN A 164 16.44 -7.88 -12.85
CA ASN A 164 16.39 -7.17 -11.56
C ASN A 164 17.21 -5.86 -11.57
N ALA A 165 18.28 -5.77 -12.37
CA ALA A 165 19.06 -4.53 -12.46
C ALA A 165 18.22 -3.40 -13.08
N GLU A 166 17.42 -3.72 -14.09
CA GLU A 166 16.48 -2.76 -14.69
C GLU A 166 15.35 -2.39 -13.71
N ILE A 167 14.89 -3.35 -12.88
CA ILE A 167 13.93 -3.06 -11.80
C ILE A 167 14.52 -2.06 -10.82
N ALA A 168 15.75 -2.29 -10.33
CA ALA A 168 16.43 -1.42 -9.37
C ALA A 168 16.67 -0.02 -9.96
N HIS A 169 17.16 0.05 -11.19
CA HIS A 169 17.36 1.32 -11.89
C HIS A 169 16.07 2.11 -12.05
N TYR A 170 14.99 1.43 -12.47
CA TYR A 170 13.68 2.05 -12.61
C TYR A 170 13.15 2.57 -11.27
N ALA A 171 13.22 1.75 -10.23
CA ALA A 171 12.73 2.10 -8.90
C ALA A 171 13.47 3.31 -8.32
N PHE A 172 14.81 3.34 -8.42
CA PHE A 172 15.62 4.48 -7.99
C PHE A 172 15.26 5.76 -8.77
N LYS A 173 15.20 5.67 -10.11
CA LYS A 173 14.89 6.82 -10.98
C LYS A 173 13.51 7.44 -10.68
N ASN A 174 12.56 6.63 -10.22
CA ASN A 174 11.19 7.08 -9.93
C ASN A 174 10.93 7.29 -8.43
N GLY A 175 11.97 7.29 -7.57
CA GLY A 175 11.84 7.54 -6.13
C GLY A 175 11.05 6.47 -5.38
N LEU A 176 10.98 5.24 -5.90
CA LEU A 176 10.28 4.13 -5.27
C LEU A 176 11.12 3.43 -4.19
N ILE A 177 12.41 3.67 -4.18
CA ILE A 177 13.40 3.25 -3.18
C ILE A 177 14.40 4.40 -2.97
N ASP A 178 15.04 4.42 -1.79
CA ASP A 178 16.13 5.33 -1.42
C ASP A 178 17.48 4.88 -2.02
#